data_c22c46062e2e1f512824a4ed2536f873
#
_entry.id   c22c46062e2e1f512824a4ed2536f873
#
_cell.length_a   1.000
_cell.length_b   1.000
_cell.length_c   1.000
_cell.angle_alpha   90.00
_cell.angle_beta   90.00
_cell.angle_gamma   90.00
#
_symmetry.space_group_name_H-M   'P 1'
#
loop_
_entity.id
_entity.type
_entity.pdbx_description
1 polymer ?
#
loop_
_entity_poly.entity_id
_entity_poly.type
_entity_poly.pdbx_seq_one_letter_code
_entity_poly.pdbx_strand_id
1 'polypeptide(L)'
;SYGGMVGLAFAALFPGRIDRLAIISAAAEPHAAGTAVRELQRRIVSLGLRNNAANEALSIARGLAMLTYRTSEELARRFAPGIGLEDPLSPSEAGEYLRARGEAFRAVMSPERFLSLSASIDRHRVDAQSIACPALLIGANSDQLVPPAQMQALDASLGGPTSLHLRDCLYGHDMFLKEAKAMGELLQPFLAEGAQ
;
A
#
# COMPACT_ATOMS: atom_id res chain seq x y z
N SER A 1 0.25 5.23 -1.52
CA SER A 1 0.58 4.40 -0.37
C SER A 1 1.77 4.98 0.41
N TYR A 2 2.93 4.29 0.51
CA TYR A 2 4.06 4.77 1.33
C TYR A 2 4.52 6.20 0.98
N GLY A 3 4.58 6.55 -0.30
CA GLY A 3 4.88 7.93 -0.73
C GLY A 3 3.86 8.96 -0.21
N GLY A 4 2.59 8.58 -0.10
CA GLY A 4 1.55 9.42 0.51
C GLY A 4 1.80 9.65 2.01
N MET A 5 2.25 8.62 2.75
CA MET A 5 2.65 8.78 4.15
C MET A 5 3.85 9.73 4.30
N VAL A 6 4.85 9.61 3.41
CA VAL A 6 5.99 10.54 3.37
C VAL A 6 5.54 11.96 3.06
N GLY A 7 4.62 12.14 2.09
CA GLY A 7 4.04 13.44 1.75
C GLY A 7 3.29 14.08 2.92
N LEU A 8 2.46 13.31 3.62
CA LEU A 8 1.77 13.77 4.84
C LEU A 8 2.76 14.20 5.93
N ALA A 9 3.76 13.37 6.21
CA ALA A 9 4.79 13.71 7.21
C ALA A 9 5.57 14.96 6.82
N PHE A 10 5.94 15.10 5.55
CA PHE A 10 6.63 16.28 5.05
C PHE A 10 5.77 17.55 5.17
N ALA A 11 4.49 17.47 4.77
CA ALA A 11 3.57 18.60 4.86
C ALA A 11 3.37 19.08 6.30
N ALA A 12 3.26 18.14 7.26
CA ALA A 12 3.11 18.48 8.67
C ALA A 12 4.39 19.08 9.28
N LEU A 13 5.57 18.55 8.89
CA LEU A 13 6.86 19.02 9.43
C LEU A 13 7.32 20.35 8.80
N PHE A 14 6.93 20.62 7.57
CA PHE A 14 7.37 21.78 6.80
C PHE A 14 6.19 22.55 6.19
N PRO A 15 5.29 23.13 7.02
CA PRO A 15 4.17 23.91 6.52
C PRO A 15 4.69 25.08 5.66
N GLY A 16 4.04 25.34 4.54
CA GLY A 16 4.47 26.36 3.59
C GLY A 16 5.54 25.92 2.58
N ARG A 17 6.02 24.66 2.63
CA ARG A 17 6.91 24.08 1.63
C ARG A 17 6.17 23.24 0.57
N ILE A 18 4.86 23.08 0.74
CA ILE A 18 3.97 22.34 -0.16
C ILE A 18 2.77 23.23 -0.48
N ASP A 19 2.55 23.50 -1.76
CA ASP A 19 1.40 24.25 -2.23
C ASP A 19 0.15 23.37 -2.31
N ARG A 20 0.31 22.08 -2.69
CA ARG A 20 -0.78 21.10 -2.85
C ARG A 20 -0.30 19.71 -2.52
N LEU A 21 -1.20 18.85 -2.04
CA LEU A 21 -0.87 17.49 -1.63
C LEU A 21 -1.82 16.47 -2.24
N ALA A 22 -1.32 15.59 -3.11
CA ALA A 22 -2.09 14.46 -3.64
C ALA A 22 -1.74 13.17 -2.88
N ILE A 23 -2.72 12.58 -2.20
CA ILE A 23 -2.58 11.36 -1.40
C ILE A 23 -3.38 10.23 -2.03
N ILE A 24 -2.70 9.17 -2.42
CA ILE A 24 -3.32 7.98 -3.01
C ILE A 24 -3.12 6.78 -2.09
N SER A 25 -4.21 6.20 -1.60
CA SER A 25 -4.21 5.00 -0.74
C SER A 25 -3.22 5.09 0.43
N ALA A 26 -3.29 6.19 1.20
CA ALA A 26 -2.49 6.41 2.40
C ALA A 26 -3.31 7.15 3.47
N ALA A 27 -2.93 7.00 4.73
CA ALA A 27 -3.61 7.59 5.88
C ALA A 27 -2.62 8.23 6.86
N ALA A 28 -3.12 9.02 7.82
CA ALA A 28 -2.31 9.67 8.85
C ALA A 28 -1.66 8.68 9.82
N GLU A 29 -2.21 7.48 9.92
CA GLU A 29 -1.69 6.38 10.74
C GLU A 29 -1.98 5.02 10.11
N PRO A 30 -1.23 3.95 10.47
CA PRO A 30 -1.47 2.63 9.93
C PRO A 30 -2.75 2.00 10.50
N HIS A 31 -3.41 1.17 9.67
CA HIS A 31 -4.53 0.34 10.11
C HIS A 31 -4.02 -0.89 10.87
N ALA A 32 -4.72 -1.30 11.94
CA ALA A 32 -4.31 -2.41 12.81
C ALA A 32 -4.11 -3.74 12.05
N ALA A 33 -5.01 -4.10 11.13
CA ALA A 33 -4.87 -5.30 10.31
C ALA A 33 -3.64 -5.23 9.39
N GLY A 34 -3.37 -4.08 8.79
CA GLY A 34 -2.16 -3.85 8.00
C GLY A 34 -0.88 -3.99 8.83
N THR A 35 -0.87 -3.47 10.06
CA THR A 35 0.24 -3.64 11.01
C THR A 35 0.46 -5.11 11.36
N ALA A 36 -0.60 -5.87 11.65
CA ALA A 36 -0.50 -7.29 11.96
C ALA A 36 0.10 -8.10 10.80
N VAL A 37 -0.34 -7.85 9.57
CA VAL A 37 0.23 -8.50 8.37
C VAL A 37 1.70 -8.13 8.20
N ARG A 38 2.08 -6.86 8.32
CA ARG A 38 3.49 -6.42 8.22
C ARG A 38 4.35 -7.00 9.34
N GLU A 39 3.80 -7.16 10.54
CA GLU A 39 4.52 -7.87 11.61
C GLU A 39 4.83 -9.30 11.24
N LEU A 40 3.86 -10.07 10.72
CA LEU A 40 4.09 -11.44 10.26
C LEU A 40 5.15 -11.47 9.15
N GLN A 41 5.10 -10.56 8.20
CA GLN A 41 6.11 -10.44 7.14
C GLN A 41 7.52 -10.18 7.72
N ARG A 42 7.66 -9.27 8.68
CA ARG A 42 8.93 -9.01 9.36
C ARG A 42 9.43 -10.22 10.13
N ARG A 43 8.54 -10.96 10.79
CA ARG A 43 8.88 -12.22 11.48
C ARG A 43 9.39 -13.28 10.52
N ILE A 44 8.75 -13.44 9.36
CA ILE A 44 9.20 -14.36 8.30
C ILE A 44 10.62 -13.98 7.84
N VAL A 45 10.86 -12.72 7.50
CA VAL A 45 12.18 -12.26 7.05
C VAL A 45 13.23 -12.39 8.15
N SER A 46 12.91 -12.07 9.40
CA SER A 46 13.80 -12.24 10.55
C SER A 46 14.15 -13.71 10.81
N LEU A 47 13.17 -14.62 10.63
CA LEU A 47 13.43 -16.06 10.73
C LEU A 47 14.39 -16.52 9.63
N GLY A 48 14.19 -16.07 8.39
CA GLY A 48 15.07 -16.37 7.27
C GLY A 48 16.50 -15.87 7.48
N LEU A 49 16.68 -14.66 8.03
CA LEU A 49 18.00 -14.11 8.36
C LEU A 49 18.76 -15.00 9.36
N ARG A 50 18.07 -15.52 10.38
CA ARG A 50 18.70 -16.42 11.39
C ARG A 50 19.03 -17.82 10.87
N ASN A 51 18.44 -18.23 9.73
CA ASN A 51 18.58 -19.58 9.18
C ASN A 51 19.24 -19.60 7.80
N ASN A 52 19.97 -18.56 7.41
CA ASN A 52 20.63 -18.43 6.11
C ASN A 52 19.69 -18.57 4.89
N ALA A 53 18.40 -18.24 5.08
CA ALA A 53 17.33 -18.30 4.06
C ALA A 53 16.67 -16.94 3.83
N ALA A 54 17.39 -15.84 4.04
CA ALA A 54 16.83 -14.48 4.06
C ALA A 54 16.14 -14.09 2.74
N ASN A 55 16.71 -14.49 1.61
CA ASN A 55 16.15 -14.18 0.30
C ASN A 55 14.86 -14.95 0.02
N GLU A 56 14.78 -16.20 0.41
CA GLU A 56 13.55 -17.00 0.31
C GLU A 56 12.46 -16.44 1.22
N ALA A 57 12.81 -16.14 2.46
CA ALA A 57 11.89 -15.51 3.42
C ALA A 57 11.37 -14.15 2.94
N LEU A 58 12.21 -13.33 2.29
CA LEU A 58 11.78 -12.07 1.67
C LEU A 58 10.80 -12.32 0.52
N SER A 59 11.03 -13.36 -0.31
CA SER A 59 10.11 -13.76 -1.38
C SER A 59 8.75 -14.15 -0.81
N ILE A 60 8.71 -14.98 0.24
CA ILE A 60 7.48 -15.40 0.93
C ILE A 60 6.75 -14.19 1.54
N ALA A 61 7.47 -13.32 2.24
CA ALA A 61 6.91 -12.10 2.83
C ALA A 61 6.30 -11.18 1.76
N ARG A 62 6.92 -11.08 0.58
CA ARG A 62 6.37 -10.34 -0.57
C ARG A 62 5.11 -10.99 -1.12
N GLY A 63 5.08 -12.32 -1.23
CA GLY A 63 3.88 -13.06 -1.63
C GLY A 63 2.70 -12.76 -0.69
N LEU A 64 2.93 -12.80 0.63
CA LEU A 64 1.93 -12.44 1.63
C LEU A 64 1.45 -10.97 1.48
N ALA A 65 2.35 -10.02 1.17
CA ALA A 65 1.98 -8.64 0.88
C ALA A 65 1.05 -8.55 -0.33
N MET A 66 1.34 -9.29 -1.40
CA MET A 66 0.52 -9.25 -2.62
C MET A 66 -0.93 -9.68 -2.41
N LEU A 67 -1.20 -10.58 -1.45
CA LEU A 67 -2.58 -10.96 -1.08
C LEU A 67 -3.36 -9.78 -0.45
N THR A 68 -2.68 -8.86 0.21
CA THR A 68 -3.33 -7.68 0.78
C THR A 68 -3.49 -6.52 -0.21
N TYR A 69 -2.73 -6.54 -1.31
CA TYR A 69 -2.83 -5.51 -2.36
C TYR A 69 -3.96 -5.79 -3.34
N ARG A 70 -4.36 -7.06 -3.48
CA ARG A 70 -5.37 -7.54 -4.42
C ARG A 70 -6.65 -7.93 -3.69
N THR A 71 -7.77 -7.82 -4.38
CA THR A 71 -9.02 -8.37 -3.87
C THR A 71 -9.09 -9.88 -4.08
N SER A 72 -9.83 -10.58 -3.23
CA SER A 72 -10.14 -12.01 -3.44
C SER A 72 -10.87 -12.25 -4.76
N GLU A 73 -11.71 -11.31 -5.18
CA GLU A 73 -12.43 -11.38 -6.46
C GLU A 73 -11.48 -11.30 -7.66
N GLU A 74 -10.49 -10.39 -7.64
CA GLU A 74 -9.48 -10.30 -8.72
C GLU A 74 -8.69 -11.60 -8.82
N LEU A 75 -8.28 -12.18 -7.69
CA LEU A 75 -7.57 -13.45 -7.68
C LEU A 75 -8.45 -14.59 -8.21
N ALA A 76 -9.72 -14.67 -7.79
CA ALA A 76 -10.66 -15.71 -8.26
C ALA A 76 -10.99 -15.60 -9.76
N ARG A 77 -10.96 -14.40 -10.34
CA ARG A 77 -11.13 -14.20 -11.79
C ARG A 77 -9.92 -14.64 -12.62
N ARG A 78 -8.74 -14.73 -12.01
CA ARG A 78 -7.48 -14.98 -12.71
C ARG A 78 -6.96 -16.40 -12.57
N PHE A 79 -7.26 -17.07 -11.47
CA PHE A 79 -6.63 -18.33 -11.10
C PHE A 79 -7.67 -19.38 -10.73
N ALA A 80 -7.44 -20.61 -11.16
CA ALA A 80 -8.23 -21.75 -10.72
C ALA A 80 -7.97 -22.06 -9.23
N PRO A 81 -8.99 -22.49 -8.46
CA PRO A 81 -8.80 -22.91 -7.07
C PRO A 81 -8.14 -24.27 -6.97
N GLY A 82 -7.46 -24.50 -5.83
CA GLY A 82 -6.94 -25.82 -5.47
C GLY A 82 -5.47 -26.03 -5.82
N ILE A 83 -4.99 -27.22 -5.47
CA ILE A 83 -3.64 -27.73 -5.74
C ILE A 83 -3.73 -29.16 -6.29
N GLY A 84 -2.62 -29.68 -6.83
CA GLY A 84 -2.52 -31.09 -7.21
C GLY A 84 -2.74 -32.02 -6.01
N LEU A 85 -3.35 -33.18 -6.27
CA LEU A 85 -3.71 -34.13 -5.20
C LEU A 85 -2.54 -34.99 -4.73
N GLU A 86 -1.46 -35.06 -5.50
CA GLU A 86 -0.35 -36.00 -5.28
C GLU A 86 0.65 -35.53 -4.21
N ASP A 87 0.83 -34.22 -4.06
CA ASP A 87 1.78 -33.62 -3.11
C ASP A 87 1.13 -32.42 -2.39
N PRO A 88 1.05 -32.44 -1.04
CA PRO A 88 0.53 -31.30 -0.26
C PRO A 88 1.33 -30.01 -0.45
N LEU A 89 2.56 -30.08 -0.98
CA LEU A 89 3.37 -28.92 -1.31
C LEU A 89 3.23 -28.46 -2.78
N SER A 90 2.37 -29.14 -3.57
CA SER A 90 2.09 -28.71 -4.95
C SER A 90 1.59 -27.27 -4.96
N PRO A 91 2.18 -26.41 -5.79
CA PRO A 91 1.74 -25.01 -5.87
C PRO A 91 0.38 -24.89 -6.56
N SER A 92 -0.44 -23.94 -6.09
CA SER A 92 -1.60 -23.49 -6.84
C SER A 92 -1.18 -22.47 -7.91
N GLU A 93 -2.04 -22.23 -8.92
CA GLU A 93 -1.77 -21.16 -9.92
C GLU A 93 -1.55 -19.79 -9.26
N ALA A 94 -2.38 -19.45 -8.26
CA ALA A 94 -2.21 -18.21 -7.50
C ALA A 94 -0.88 -18.23 -6.71
N GLY A 95 -0.51 -19.38 -6.12
CA GLY A 95 0.76 -19.55 -5.41
C GLY A 95 1.98 -19.34 -6.31
N GLU A 96 1.96 -19.88 -7.53
CA GLU A 96 3.00 -19.65 -8.54
C GLU A 96 3.14 -18.17 -8.90
N TYR A 97 2.01 -17.48 -9.09
CA TYR A 97 2.02 -16.03 -9.31
C TYR A 97 2.65 -15.28 -8.13
N LEU A 98 2.28 -15.60 -6.89
CA LEU A 98 2.83 -14.94 -5.70
C LEU A 98 4.33 -15.21 -5.55
N ARG A 99 4.77 -16.44 -5.83
CA ARG A 99 6.19 -16.81 -5.85
C ARG A 99 6.96 -16.00 -6.88
N ALA A 100 6.46 -15.90 -8.11
CA ALA A 100 7.09 -15.09 -9.16
C ALA A 100 7.22 -13.60 -8.76
N ARG A 101 6.21 -13.04 -8.07
CA ARG A 101 6.28 -11.65 -7.54
C ARG A 101 7.30 -11.53 -6.43
N GLY A 102 7.42 -12.54 -5.57
CA GLY A 102 8.43 -12.61 -4.51
C GLY A 102 9.85 -12.64 -5.08
N GLU A 103 10.10 -13.51 -6.05
CA GLU A 103 11.40 -13.62 -6.71
C GLU A 103 11.83 -12.32 -7.40
N ALA A 104 10.92 -11.69 -8.15
CA ALA A 104 11.19 -10.41 -8.79
C ALA A 104 11.51 -9.29 -7.77
N PHE A 105 10.91 -9.34 -6.58
CA PHE A 105 11.15 -8.34 -5.54
C PHE A 105 12.55 -8.42 -4.94
N ARG A 106 13.15 -9.60 -4.87
CA ARG A 106 14.52 -9.80 -4.37
C ARG A 106 15.58 -9.05 -5.18
N ALA A 107 15.30 -8.77 -6.45
CA ALA A 107 16.22 -8.01 -7.31
C ALA A 107 16.34 -6.53 -6.91
N VAL A 108 15.34 -5.98 -6.21
CA VAL A 108 15.23 -4.54 -5.90
C VAL A 108 15.18 -4.23 -4.41
N MET A 109 15.08 -5.25 -3.54
CA MET A 109 14.92 -5.08 -2.10
C MET A 109 15.83 -6.06 -1.34
N SER A 110 16.61 -5.58 -0.36
CA SER A 110 17.29 -6.46 0.59
C SER A 110 16.41 -6.76 1.80
N PRO A 111 16.63 -7.91 2.49
CA PRO A 111 15.91 -8.25 3.72
C PRO A 111 15.97 -7.16 4.79
N GLU A 112 17.13 -6.56 5.02
CA GLU A 112 17.36 -5.53 6.04
C GLU A 112 16.61 -4.23 5.69
N ARG A 113 16.66 -3.82 4.41
CA ARG A 113 15.89 -2.66 3.92
C ARG A 113 14.41 -2.90 4.08
N PHE A 114 13.92 -4.10 3.77
CA PHE A 114 12.51 -4.46 3.95
C PHE A 114 12.08 -4.33 5.41
N LEU A 115 12.87 -4.86 6.37
CA LEU A 115 12.56 -4.75 7.80
C LEU A 115 12.47 -3.30 8.23
N SER A 116 13.43 -2.46 7.83
CA SER A 116 13.48 -1.04 8.18
C SER A 116 12.28 -0.27 7.61
N LEU A 117 11.99 -0.41 6.30
CA LEU A 117 10.88 0.28 5.64
C LEU A 117 9.53 -0.20 6.18
N SER A 118 9.34 -1.50 6.39
CA SER A 118 8.12 -2.05 6.97
C SER A 118 7.87 -1.52 8.39
N ALA A 119 8.91 -1.41 9.21
CA ALA A 119 8.80 -0.85 10.55
C ALA A 119 8.50 0.67 10.51
N SER A 120 9.02 1.41 9.54
CA SER A 120 8.75 2.84 9.39
C SER A 120 7.27 3.12 9.07
N ILE A 121 6.64 2.26 8.27
CA ILE A 121 5.20 2.35 7.98
C ILE A 121 4.38 2.23 9.29
N ASP A 122 4.73 1.26 10.14
CA ASP A 122 3.98 1.03 11.39
C ASP A 122 4.23 2.09 12.47
N ARG A 123 5.30 2.89 12.32
CA ARG A 123 5.59 4.05 13.18
C ARG A 123 5.01 5.36 12.65
N HIS A 124 4.44 5.34 11.45
CA HIS A 124 3.89 6.55 10.85
C HIS A 124 2.74 7.09 11.70
N ARG A 125 2.85 8.33 12.13
CA ARG A 125 1.81 9.11 12.81
C ARG A 125 1.98 10.56 12.41
N VAL A 126 0.92 11.18 11.93
CA VAL A 126 0.91 12.57 11.52
C VAL A 126 -0.30 13.27 12.13
N ASP A 127 -0.08 14.45 12.70
CA ASP A 127 -1.16 15.37 13.03
C ASP A 127 -1.68 15.99 11.73
N ALA A 128 -2.75 15.42 11.19
CA ALA A 128 -3.32 15.87 9.93
C ALA A 128 -3.92 17.28 10.02
N GLN A 129 -4.35 17.73 11.20
CA GLN A 129 -4.90 19.07 11.41
C GLN A 129 -3.86 20.17 11.16
N SER A 130 -2.57 19.86 11.33
CA SER A 130 -1.48 20.79 11.06
C SER A 130 -1.24 21.04 9.56
N ILE A 131 -1.83 20.25 8.67
CA ILE A 131 -1.65 20.31 7.22
C ILE A 131 -2.74 21.22 6.63
N ALA A 132 -2.36 22.45 6.27
CA ALA A 132 -3.30 23.48 5.80
C ALA A 132 -3.35 23.64 4.27
N CYS A 133 -2.43 23.02 3.52
CA CYS A 133 -2.46 23.09 2.06
C CYS A 133 -3.63 22.29 1.47
N PRO A 134 -4.17 22.68 0.29
CA PRO A 134 -5.18 21.90 -0.40
C PRO A 134 -4.74 20.45 -0.64
N ALA A 135 -5.61 19.49 -0.37
CA ALA A 135 -5.31 18.07 -0.51
C ALA A 135 -6.34 17.32 -1.37
N LEU A 136 -5.84 16.55 -2.34
CA LEU A 136 -6.62 15.58 -3.11
C LEU A 136 -6.38 14.18 -2.55
N LEU A 137 -7.44 13.52 -2.10
CA LEU A 137 -7.40 12.17 -1.55
C LEU A 137 -8.05 11.19 -2.51
N ILE A 138 -7.34 10.13 -2.88
CA ILE A 138 -7.85 9.10 -3.80
C ILE A 138 -7.67 7.73 -3.16
N GLY A 139 -8.75 6.95 -3.06
CA GLY A 139 -8.75 5.60 -2.51
C GLY A 139 -9.70 4.66 -3.25
N ALA A 140 -9.60 3.37 -2.97
CA ALA A 140 -10.51 2.36 -3.48
C ALA A 140 -11.43 1.84 -2.37
N ASN A 141 -12.72 1.65 -2.67
CA ASN A 141 -13.67 1.05 -1.74
C ASN A 141 -13.29 -0.41 -1.37
N SER A 142 -12.56 -1.09 -2.24
CA SER A 142 -12.07 -2.45 -2.06
C SER A 142 -10.66 -2.53 -1.43
N ASP A 143 -10.05 -1.41 -1.02
CA ASP A 143 -8.71 -1.40 -0.41
C ASP A 143 -8.76 -1.95 1.02
N GLN A 144 -8.01 -3.02 1.27
CA GLN A 144 -7.93 -3.68 2.58
C GLN A 144 -6.77 -3.16 3.45
N LEU A 145 -5.77 -2.50 2.84
CA LEU A 145 -4.62 -1.95 3.56
C LEU A 145 -4.88 -0.55 4.10
N VAL A 146 -5.58 0.26 3.29
CA VAL A 146 -6.04 1.59 3.67
C VAL A 146 -7.55 1.63 3.41
N PRO A 147 -8.36 1.10 4.32
CA PRO A 147 -9.80 1.03 4.15
C PRO A 147 -10.43 2.42 3.93
N PRO A 148 -11.57 2.50 3.23
CA PRO A 148 -12.28 3.76 2.98
C PRO A 148 -12.47 4.62 4.24
N ALA A 149 -12.75 3.99 5.39
CA ALA A 149 -12.92 4.68 6.65
C ALA A 149 -11.66 5.47 7.09
N GLN A 150 -10.45 4.97 6.80
CA GLN A 150 -9.22 5.72 7.08
C GLN A 150 -9.04 6.92 6.14
N MET A 151 -9.42 6.78 4.87
CA MET A 151 -9.39 7.90 3.92
C MET A 151 -10.41 8.98 4.32
N GLN A 152 -11.60 8.58 4.76
CA GLN A 152 -12.64 9.48 5.28
C GLN A 152 -12.18 10.18 6.58
N ALA A 153 -11.53 9.44 7.48
CA ALA A 153 -10.98 10.02 8.71
C ALA A 153 -9.85 11.03 8.41
N LEU A 154 -8.99 10.73 7.43
CA LEU A 154 -7.96 11.67 6.98
C LEU A 154 -8.60 12.93 6.38
N ASP A 155 -9.59 12.79 5.50
CA ASP A 155 -10.35 13.88 4.89
C ASP A 155 -10.94 14.80 5.97
N ALA A 156 -11.60 14.23 6.97
CA ALA A 156 -12.23 14.98 8.06
C ALA A 156 -11.22 15.64 9.03
N SER A 157 -9.96 15.19 9.05
CA SER A 157 -8.95 15.67 10.00
C SER A 157 -7.95 16.66 9.41
N LEU A 158 -7.85 16.78 8.08
CA LEU A 158 -6.95 17.75 7.45
C LEU A 158 -7.38 19.18 7.75
N GLY A 159 -6.41 20.06 8.05
CA GLY A 159 -6.65 21.46 8.39
C GLY A 159 -6.93 22.38 7.19
N GLY A 160 -6.66 21.92 5.97
CA GLY A 160 -6.88 22.65 4.73
C GLY A 160 -8.07 22.14 3.91
N PRO A 161 -8.36 22.76 2.75
CA PRO A 161 -9.40 22.26 1.84
C PRO A 161 -9.08 20.87 1.31
N THR A 162 -10.07 19.98 1.26
CA THR A 162 -9.90 18.60 0.80
C THR A 162 -10.89 18.24 -0.30
N SER A 163 -10.49 17.25 -1.11
CA SER A 163 -11.37 16.57 -2.06
C SER A 163 -11.10 15.08 -1.99
N LEU A 164 -12.07 14.29 -1.52
CA LEU A 164 -11.96 12.84 -1.38
C LEU A 164 -12.69 12.11 -2.51
N HIS A 165 -11.98 11.24 -3.22
CA HIS A 165 -12.50 10.35 -4.25
C HIS A 165 -12.29 8.89 -3.87
N LEU A 166 -13.35 8.21 -3.46
CA LEU A 166 -13.39 6.76 -3.24
C LEU A 166 -13.99 6.09 -4.48
N ARG A 167 -13.25 5.17 -5.08
CA ARG A 167 -13.62 4.52 -6.33
C ARG A 167 -13.95 3.04 -6.13
N ASP A 168 -14.97 2.58 -6.82
CA ASP A 168 -15.22 1.15 -6.96
C ASP A 168 -14.26 0.57 -7.99
N CYS A 169 -13.45 -0.40 -7.58
CA CYS A 169 -12.55 -1.09 -8.48
C CYS A 169 -12.27 -2.52 -8.01
N LEU A 170 -11.86 -3.36 -8.96
CA LEU A 170 -11.51 -4.76 -8.70
C LEU A 170 -10.15 -4.92 -8.00
N TYR A 171 -9.28 -3.91 -8.08
CA TYR A 171 -7.84 -4.08 -7.82
C TYR A 171 -7.39 -3.77 -6.40
N GLY A 172 -8.30 -3.38 -5.50
CA GLY A 172 -7.95 -3.06 -4.12
C GLY A 172 -6.91 -1.95 -4.00
N HIS A 173 -5.88 -2.20 -3.20
CA HIS A 173 -4.79 -1.23 -2.98
C HIS A 173 -4.01 -0.88 -4.26
N ASP A 174 -3.92 -1.81 -5.21
CA ASP A 174 -3.22 -1.60 -6.48
C ASP A 174 -4.05 -0.82 -7.53
N MET A 175 -5.21 -0.26 -7.18
CA MET A 175 -6.05 0.53 -8.08
C MET A 175 -5.24 1.56 -8.86
N PHE A 176 -4.41 2.35 -8.20
CA PHE A 176 -3.66 3.44 -8.83
C PHE A 176 -2.62 2.96 -9.86
N LEU A 177 -2.18 1.69 -9.78
CA LEU A 177 -1.29 1.07 -10.76
C LEU A 177 -2.05 0.51 -11.95
N LYS A 178 -3.33 0.22 -11.79
CA LYS A 178 -4.17 -0.45 -12.78
C LYS A 178 -5.08 0.51 -13.54
N GLU A 179 -5.51 1.57 -12.90
CA GLU A 179 -6.44 2.54 -13.46
C GLU A 179 -5.75 3.90 -13.73
N ALA A 180 -4.61 3.86 -14.43
CA ALA A 180 -3.78 5.04 -14.69
C ALA A 180 -4.54 6.21 -15.35
N LYS A 181 -5.49 5.91 -16.26
CA LYS A 181 -6.33 6.93 -16.90
C LYS A 181 -7.19 7.67 -15.87
N ALA A 182 -7.88 6.92 -15.02
CA ALA A 182 -8.73 7.49 -13.98
C ALA A 182 -7.91 8.30 -12.95
N MET A 183 -6.69 7.86 -12.64
CA MET A 183 -5.77 8.65 -11.81
C MET A 183 -5.38 9.96 -12.48
N GLY A 184 -5.06 9.93 -13.78
CA GLY A 184 -4.73 11.12 -14.56
C GLY A 184 -5.87 12.15 -14.60
N GLU A 185 -7.11 11.69 -14.78
CA GLU A 185 -8.31 12.53 -14.82
C GLU A 185 -8.53 13.31 -13.52
N LEU A 186 -8.12 12.76 -12.36
CA LEU A 186 -8.22 13.42 -11.07
C LEU A 186 -6.98 14.28 -10.76
N LEU A 187 -5.79 13.79 -11.07
CA LEU A 187 -4.54 14.45 -10.72
C LEU A 187 -4.26 15.68 -11.59
N GLN A 188 -4.50 15.60 -12.91
CA GLN A 188 -4.14 16.68 -13.84
C GLN A 188 -4.83 18.02 -13.50
N PRO A 189 -6.19 18.11 -13.31
CA PRO A 189 -6.82 19.36 -12.95
C PRO A 189 -6.34 19.86 -11.59
N PHE A 190 -6.22 18.99 -10.59
CA PHE A 190 -5.77 19.39 -9.25
C PHE A 190 -4.35 19.98 -9.27
N LEU A 191 -3.43 19.41 -10.05
CA LEU A 191 -2.06 19.92 -10.15
C LEU A 191 -1.97 21.21 -10.99
N ALA A 192 -2.85 21.38 -11.99
CA ALA A 192 -2.84 22.56 -12.87
C ALA A 192 -3.33 23.85 -12.15
N GLU A 193 -4.23 23.75 -11.18
CA GLU A 193 -4.74 24.91 -10.43
C GLU A 193 -3.68 25.65 -9.60
N GLY A 194 -2.50 25.09 -9.36
CA GLY A 194 -1.39 25.69 -8.62
C GLY A 194 -0.29 26.30 -9.50
N ALA A 195 -0.42 26.21 -10.83
CA ALA A 195 0.62 26.64 -11.79
C ALA A 195 0.41 28.06 -12.33
N GLN A 196 -0.28 28.94 -11.58
CA GLN A 196 -0.44 30.38 -11.92
C GLN A 196 0.52 31.25 -11.14
#